data_1618fb82acf49929215b95805ea549d9
#
_entry.id   1618fb82acf49929215b95805ea549d9
#
_cell.length_a   1.000
_cell.length_b   1.000
_cell.length_c   1.000
_cell.angle_alpha   90.00
_cell.angle_beta   90.00
_cell.angle_gamma   90.00
#
_symmetry.space_group_name_H-M   'P 1'
#
loop_
_entity.id
_entity.type
_entity.pdbx_description
1 polymer ?
#
loop_
_entity_poly.entity_id
_entity_poly.type
_entity_poly.pdbx_seq_one_letter_code
_entity_poly.pdbx_strand_id
1 'polypeptide(L)'
;MSDEDLRDLLAQLHARLGRAKSLDGESRKLLTTVAHDIEKALGTGTTPKTMLEPIEELAVRFETDHPAVADVLRQIVDTLGKAVI
;
A
#
# COMPACT_ATOMS: atom_id res chain seq x y z
N MET A 1 2.60 0.73 17.88
CA MET A 1 3.25 1.74 17.14
C MET A 1 3.05 1.58 15.65
N SER A 2 3.84 0.76 15.02
CA SER A 2 3.77 0.60 13.58
C SER A 2 2.44 0.08 13.08
N ASP A 3 1.72 -0.72 13.88
CA ASP A 3 0.43 -1.28 13.47
C ASP A 3 -0.63 -0.19 13.29
N GLU A 4 -0.66 0.79 14.18
CA GLU A 4 -1.60 1.89 14.07
C GLU A 4 -1.29 2.75 12.84
N ASP A 5 0.00 3.06 12.65
CA ASP A 5 0.44 3.83 11.49
C ASP A 5 0.08 3.11 10.19
N LEU A 6 0.29 1.81 10.15
CA LEU A 6 0.00 1.00 8.97
C LEU A 6 -1.50 0.95 8.70
N ARG A 7 -2.33 0.83 9.74
CA ARG A 7 -3.78 0.84 9.58
C ARG A 7 -4.27 2.18 9.07
N ASP A 8 -3.69 3.28 9.55
CA ASP A 8 -4.01 4.61 9.05
C ASP A 8 -3.67 4.75 7.58
N LEU A 9 -2.50 4.24 7.19
CA LEU A 9 -2.08 4.28 5.79
C LEU A 9 -2.98 3.43 4.91
N LEU A 10 -3.42 2.27 5.40
CA LEU A 10 -4.38 1.44 4.69
C LEU A 10 -5.71 2.16 4.49
N ALA A 11 -6.19 2.84 5.54
CA ALA A 11 -7.42 3.63 5.44
C ALA A 11 -7.28 4.73 4.40
N GLN A 12 -6.13 5.40 4.38
CA GLN A 12 -5.85 6.41 3.36
C GLN A 12 -5.82 5.81 1.96
N LEU A 13 -5.23 4.63 1.82
CA LEU A 13 -5.17 3.95 0.53
C LEU A 13 -6.58 3.62 0.03
N HIS A 14 -7.43 3.07 0.90
CA HIS A 14 -8.82 2.77 0.54
C HIS A 14 -9.57 4.04 0.14
N ALA A 15 -9.37 5.13 0.87
CA ALA A 15 -10.02 6.40 0.55
C ALA A 15 -9.57 6.92 -0.82
N ARG A 16 -8.27 6.85 -1.11
CA ARG A 16 -7.72 7.28 -2.39
C ARG A 16 -8.25 6.43 -3.54
N LEU A 17 -8.35 5.11 -3.33
CA LEU A 17 -8.90 4.20 -4.33
C LEU A 17 -10.34 4.56 -4.67
N GLY A 18 -11.13 4.87 -3.65
CA GLY A 18 -12.51 5.27 -3.86
C GLY A 18 -12.67 6.56 -4.65
N ARG A 19 -11.68 7.46 -4.56
CA ARG A 19 -11.69 8.75 -5.25
C ARG A 19 -11.04 8.70 -6.63
N ALA A 20 -10.19 7.72 -6.88
CA ALA A 20 -9.41 7.63 -8.11
C ALA A 20 -10.26 7.02 -9.23
N LYS A 21 -11.10 7.83 -9.83
CA LYS A 21 -12.01 7.37 -10.89
C LYS A 21 -11.29 7.01 -12.18
N SER A 22 -10.11 7.55 -12.39
CA SER A 22 -9.33 7.32 -13.59
C SER A 22 -8.47 6.06 -13.56
N LEU A 23 -8.47 5.32 -12.45
CA LEU A 23 -7.75 4.06 -12.35
C LEU A 23 -8.42 3.00 -13.23
N ASP A 24 -7.61 2.30 -14.02
CA ASP A 24 -8.14 1.18 -14.79
C ASP A 24 -8.42 -0.02 -13.87
N GLY A 25 -9.16 -1.00 -14.41
CA GLY A 25 -9.56 -2.17 -13.62
C GLY A 25 -8.39 -2.98 -13.10
N GLU A 26 -7.34 -3.11 -13.90
CA GLU A 26 -6.14 -3.86 -13.52
C GLU A 26 -5.40 -3.19 -12.36
N SER A 27 -5.19 -1.89 -12.47
CA SER A 27 -4.50 -1.14 -11.42
C SER A 27 -5.29 -1.16 -10.11
N ARG A 28 -6.60 -1.00 -10.19
CA ARG A 28 -7.47 -1.07 -9.02
C ARG A 28 -7.40 -2.44 -8.36
N LYS A 29 -7.38 -3.49 -9.16
CA LYS A 29 -7.28 -4.86 -8.67
C LYS A 29 -5.95 -5.11 -7.97
N LEU A 30 -4.85 -4.62 -8.55
CA LEU A 30 -3.52 -4.76 -7.95
C LEU A 30 -3.45 -4.05 -6.60
N LEU A 31 -3.99 -2.83 -6.52
CA LEU A 31 -4.00 -2.07 -5.27
C LEU A 31 -4.87 -2.74 -4.22
N THR A 32 -6.01 -3.30 -4.62
CA THR A 32 -6.89 -4.03 -3.70
C THR A 32 -6.19 -5.26 -3.16
N THR A 33 -5.45 -5.98 -4.01
CA THR A 33 -4.69 -7.15 -3.59
C THR A 33 -3.60 -6.77 -2.59
N VAL A 34 -2.88 -5.70 -2.87
CA VAL A 34 -1.83 -5.20 -1.97
C VAL A 34 -2.43 -4.83 -0.61
N ALA A 35 -3.54 -4.10 -0.62
CA ALA A 35 -4.20 -3.72 0.63
C ALA A 35 -4.62 -4.95 1.44
N HIS A 36 -5.14 -5.96 0.76
CA HIS A 36 -5.56 -7.21 1.41
C HIS A 36 -4.36 -7.94 2.02
N ASP A 37 -3.25 -7.99 1.30
CA ASP A 37 -2.02 -8.63 1.80
C ASP A 37 -1.49 -7.92 3.03
N ILE A 38 -1.54 -6.59 3.05
CA ILE A 38 -1.11 -5.81 4.20
C ILE A 38 -2.01 -6.09 5.41
N GLU A 39 -3.31 -6.19 5.20
CA GLU A 39 -4.25 -6.53 6.27
C GLU A 39 -3.94 -7.91 6.84
N LYS A 40 -3.60 -8.87 6.01
CA LYS A 40 -3.20 -10.21 6.47
C LYS A 40 -1.93 -10.14 7.30
N ALA A 41 -0.95 -9.36 6.86
CA ALA A 41 0.31 -9.20 7.59
C ALA A 41 0.07 -8.61 8.97
N LEU A 42 -0.85 -7.64 9.07
CA LEU A 42 -1.23 -7.06 10.35
C LEU A 42 -1.85 -8.11 11.28
N GLY A 43 -2.69 -8.97 10.72
CA GLY A 43 -3.35 -10.02 11.50
C GLY A 43 -2.40 -11.07 12.05
N THR A 44 -1.34 -11.38 11.29
CA THR A 44 -0.36 -12.39 11.70
C THR A 44 0.83 -11.82 12.46
N GLY A 45 1.00 -10.51 12.39
CA GLY A 45 2.16 -9.85 13.02
C GLY A 45 3.46 -10.05 12.28
N THR A 46 3.42 -10.61 11.06
CA THR A 46 4.60 -10.84 10.25
C THR A 46 4.52 -10.07 8.93
N THR A 47 5.64 -9.53 8.50
CA THR A 47 5.73 -8.79 7.25
C THR A 47 6.84 -9.39 6.39
N PRO A 48 6.49 -10.19 5.37
CA PRO A 48 7.49 -10.74 4.47
C PRO A 48 8.17 -9.64 3.65
N LYS A 49 9.47 -9.75 3.46
CA LYS A 49 10.21 -8.81 2.61
C LYS A 49 9.68 -8.80 1.17
N THR A 50 9.22 -9.95 0.70
CA THR A 50 8.69 -10.09 -0.65
C THR A 50 7.45 -9.24 -0.89
N MET A 51 6.81 -8.78 0.17
CA MET A 51 5.64 -7.91 0.08
C MET A 51 6.02 -6.49 -0.33
N LEU A 52 7.24 -6.05 -0.01
CA LEU A 52 7.67 -4.67 -0.28
C LEU A 52 7.90 -4.39 -1.75
N GLU A 53 8.46 -5.34 -2.49
CA GLU A 53 8.75 -5.13 -3.91
C GLU A 53 7.53 -4.80 -4.74
N PRO A 54 6.43 -5.55 -4.66
CA PRO A 54 5.22 -5.21 -5.43
C PRO A 54 4.66 -3.84 -5.07
N ILE A 55 4.74 -3.46 -3.80
CA ILE A 55 4.24 -2.16 -3.35
C ILE A 55 5.11 -1.04 -3.94
N GLU A 56 6.42 -1.20 -3.92
CA GLU A 56 7.34 -0.23 -4.50
C GLU A 56 7.11 -0.07 -6.00
N GLU A 57 6.91 -1.17 -6.70
CA GLU A 57 6.62 -1.12 -8.14
C GLU A 57 5.35 -0.35 -8.43
N LEU A 58 4.30 -0.57 -7.64
CA LEU A 58 3.06 0.17 -7.80
C LEU A 58 3.24 1.65 -7.51
N ALA A 59 4.04 1.98 -6.49
CA ALA A 59 4.33 3.37 -6.16
C ALA A 59 5.00 4.09 -7.35
N VAL A 60 5.97 3.44 -7.97
CA VAL A 60 6.63 4.00 -9.16
C VAL A 60 5.65 4.15 -10.30
N ARG A 61 4.81 3.14 -10.51
CA ARG A 61 3.82 3.13 -11.58
C ARG A 61 2.84 4.29 -11.48
N PHE A 62 2.40 4.61 -10.26
CA PHE A 62 1.40 5.66 -10.04
C PHE A 62 1.99 7.03 -9.76
N GLU A 63 3.29 7.14 -9.68
CA GLU A 63 3.97 8.39 -9.35
C GLU A 63 3.58 9.54 -10.29
N THR A 64 3.42 9.25 -11.56
CA THR A 64 3.08 10.26 -12.57
C THR A 64 1.58 10.53 -12.63
N ASP A 65 0.77 9.48 -12.69
CA ASP A 65 -0.67 9.62 -12.93
C ASP A 65 -1.48 9.83 -11.66
N HIS A 66 -1.05 9.24 -10.56
CA HIS A 66 -1.77 9.30 -9.28
C HIS A 66 -0.78 9.52 -8.14
N PRO A 67 -0.17 10.72 -8.07
CA PRO A 67 0.88 10.97 -7.07
C PRO A 67 0.41 10.79 -5.62
N ALA A 68 -0.86 11.05 -5.34
CA ALA A 68 -1.37 10.87 -3.99
C ALA A 68 -1.39 9.39 -3.58
N VAL A 69 -1.75 8.50 -4.52
CA VAL A 69 -1.71 7.05 -4.28
C VAL A 69 -0.27 6.59 -4.13
N ALA A 70 0.62 7.06 -4.99
CA ALA A 70 2.03 6.70 -4.91
C ALA A 70 2.64 7.12 -3.58
N ASP A 71 2.29 8.29 -3.08
CA ASP A 71 2.78 8.80 -1.81
C ASP A 71 2.36 7.90 -0.64
N VAL A 72 1.09 7.48 -0.63
CA VAL A 72 0.60 6.56 0.41
C VAL A 72 1.33 5.23 0.33
N LEU A 73 1.54 4.71 -0.88
CA LEU A 73 2.26 3.44 -1.06
C LEU A 73 3.69 3.54 -0.55
N ARG A 74 4.37 4.65 -0.79
CA ARG A 74 5.74 4.86 -0.30
C ARG A 74 5.79 4.94 1.21
N GLN A 75 4.80 5.57 1.83
CA GLN A 75 4.70 5.62 3.28
C GLN A 75 4.48 4.23 3.86
N ILE A 76 3.66 3.40 3.19
CA ILE A 76 3.45 2.02 3.60
C ILE A 76 4.75 1.24 3.53
N VAL A 77 5.49 1.36 2.44
CA VAL A 77 6.78 0.69 2.28
C VAL A 77 7.75 1.11 3.38
N ASP A 78 7.82 2.40 3.66
CA ASP A 78 8.70 2.92 4.71
C ASP A 78 8.34 2.35 6.09
N THR A 79 7.05 2.32 6.39
CA THR A 79 6.56 1.81 7.67
C THR A 79 6.83 0.32 7.80
N LEU A 80 6.56 -0.46 6.75
CA LEU A 80 6.84 -1.90 6.74
C LEU A 80 8.34 -2.18 6.80
N GLY A 81 9.13 -1.37 6.11
CA GLY A 81 10.58 -1.51 6.11
C GLY A 81 11.20 -1.31 7.48
N LYS A 82 10.61 -0.45 8.30
CA LYS A 82 11.08 -0.24 9.67
C LYS A 82 10.73 -1.42 10.57
N ALA A 83 9.66 -2.12 10.25
CA ALA A 83 9.23 -3.29 11.03
C ALA A 83 10.02 -4.55 10.65
N VAL A 84 10.59 -4.59 9.46
CA VAL A 84 11.39 -5.71 8.96
C VAL A 84 12.85 -5.44 9.28
N ILE A 85 13.40 -6.25 10.14
CA ILE A 85 14.81 -6.12 10.53
C ILE A 85 15.58 -7.34 10.09
#